data_c18ac8dd1242bc41d82046d5595a592b
#
_entry.id   c18ac8dd1242bc41d82046d5595a592b
#
_cell.length_a   1.000
_cell.length_b   1.000
_cell.length_c   1.000
_cell.angle_alpha   90.00
_cell.angle_beta   90.00
_cell.angle_gamma   90.00
#
_symmetry.space_group_name_H-M   'P 1'
#
loop_
_entity.id
_entity.type
_entity.pdbx_description
1 polymer ?
#
loop_
_entity_poly.entity_id
_entity_poly.type
_entity_poly.pdbx_seq_one_letter_code
_entity_poly.pdbx_strand_id
1 'polypeptide(L)' 'MEKVYHIYAKEECLYNNLSEEQFNNTWETLKGMVGLMKTDYELEDLSYEECYRPLRS' A
#
# COMPACT_ATOMS: atom_id res chain seq x y z
N MET A 1 7.24 13.82 -13.15
CA MET A 1 6.28 12.75 -12.94
C MET A 1 6.12 12.51 -11.45
N GLU A 2 4.91 12.21 -11.04
CA GLU A 2 4.62 11.94 -9.65
C GLU A 2 4.67 10.45 -9.39
N LYS A 3 5.36 10.06 -8.33
CA LYS A 3 5.46 8.66 -7.93
C LYS A 3 4.28 8.32 -7.04
N VAL A 4 3.57 7.27 -7.38
CA VAL A 4 2.45 6.78 -6.59
C VAL A 4 2.63 5.31 -6.28
N TYR A 5 1.95 4.84 -5.26
CA TYR A 5 2.05 3.46 -4.82
C TYR A 5 0.67 2.83 -4.76
N HIS A 6 0.65 1.55 -5.04
CA HIS A 6 -0.55 0.72 -4.86
C HIS A 6 -0.20 -0.40 -3.90
N ILE A 7 -1.08 -0.69 -2.98
CA ILE A 7 -0.87 -1.75 -2.00
C ILE A 7 -1.89 -2.86 -2.24
N TYR A 8 -1.39 -4.07 -2.30
CA TYR A 8 -2.21 -5.27 -2.56
C TYR A 8 -2.11 -6.23 -1.40
N ALA A 9 -3.19 -6.97 -1.17
CA ALA A 9 -3.19 -8.11 -0.26
C ALA A 9 -3.72 -9.29 -1.07
N LYS A 10 -2.89 -10.29 -1.26
CA LYS A 10 -3.17 -11.40 -2.16
C LYS A 10 -3.42 -10.84 -3.56
N GLU A 11 -4.61 -11.01 -4.09
CA GLU A 11 -4.93 -10.49 -5.43
C GLU A 11 -5.81 -9.24 -5.37
N GLU A 12 -6.04 -8.73 -4.17
CA GLU A 12 -6.91 -7.59 -3.96
C GLU A 12 -6.12 -6.31 -3.77
N CYS A 13 -6.52 -5.26 -4.49
CA CYS A 13 -5.92 -3.94 -4.32
C CYS A 13 -6.60 -3.25 -3.15
N LEU A 14 -5.84 -3.02 -2.08
CA LEU A 14 -6.38 -2.36 -0.89
C LEU A 14 -6.33 -0.85 -1.01
N TYR A 15 -5.25 -0.34 -1.58
CA TYR A 15 -5.06 1.10 -1.72
C TYR A 15 -4.44 1.38 -3.07
N ASN A 16 -4.78 2.52 -3.66
CA ASN A 16 -4.16 2.94 -4.90
C ASN A 16 -3.86 4.44 -4.86
N ASN A 17 -2.97 4.86 -5.76
CA ASN A 17 -2.60 6.26 -5.93
C ASN A 17 -2.14 6.93 -4.63
N LEU A 18 -1.40 6.22 -3.81
CA LEU A 18 -0.84 6.77 -2.58
C LEU A 18 0.43 7.55 -2.91
N SER A 19 0.59 8.71 -2.30
CA SER A 19 1.85 9.43 -2.37
C SER A 19 2.88 8.68 -1.53
N GLU A 20 4.17 9.05 -1.67
CA GLU A 20 5.22 8.39 -0.91
C GLU A 20 4.97 8.49 0.60
N GLU A 21 4.58 9.67 1.06
CA GLU A 21 4.28 9.88 2.48
C GLU A 21 3.08 9.05 2.92
N GLN A 22 2.01 9.07 2.14
CA GLN A 22 0.82 8.27 2.44
C GLN A 22 1.14 6.78 2.43
N PHE A 23 1.94 6.35 1.48
CA PHE A 23 2.35 4.96 1.39
C PHE A 23 3.11 4.53 2.65
N ASN A 24 4.10 5.32 3.05
CA ASN A 24 4.89 4.99 4.23
C ASN A 24 4.02 4.85 5.47
N ASN A 25 3.12 5.79 5.68
CA ASN A 25 2.21 5.76 6.83
C ASN A 25 1.26 4.58 6.77
N THR A 26 0.67 4.35 5.61
CA THR A 26 -0.28 3.26 5.42
C THR A 26 0.40 1.91 5.56
N TRP A 27 1.60 1.76 4.98
CA TRP A 27 2.35 0.52 5.04
C TRP A 27 2.70 0.16 6.49
N GLU A 28 3.16 1.14 7.26
CA GLU A 28 3.46 0.92 8.68
C GLU A 28 2.23 0.51 9.47
N THR A 29 1.11 1.17 9.19
CA THR A 29 -0.16 0.84 9.85
C THR A 29 -0.59 -0.58 9.51
N LEU A 30 -0.49 -0.97 8.24
CA LEU A 30 -0.87 -2.32 7.82
C LEU A 30 0.00 -3.38 8.47
N LYS A 31 1.30 -3.14 8.55
CA LYS A 31 2.20 -4.09 9.19
C LYS A 31 1.85 -4.29 10.67
N GLY A 32 1.50 -3.21 11.33
CA GLY A 32 1.08 -3.29 12.73
C GLY A 32 -0.26 -3.99 12.89
N MET A 33 -1.21 -3.67 12.03
CA MET A 33 -2.54 -4.27 12.11
C MET A 33 -2.52 -5.77 11.84
N VAL A 34 -1.76 -6.20 10.84
CA VAL A 34 -1.67 -7.61 10.50
C VAL A 34 -1.13 -8.42 11.68
N GLY A 35 -0.22 -7.82 12.46
CA GLY A 35 0.33 -8.49 13.62
C GLY A 35 -0.58 -8.51 14.84
N LEU A 36 -1.52 -7.56 14.94
CA LEU A 36 -2.37 -7.39 16.12
C LEU A 36 -3.79 -7.91 15.93
N MET A 37 -4.28 -7.88 14.70
CA MET A 37 -5.65 -8.28 14.41
C MET A 37 -5.65 -9.57 13.61
N LYS A 38 -6.59 -10.43 13.94
CA LYS A 38 -6.79 -11.65 13.15
C LYS A 38 -7.51 -11.23 11.86
N THR A 39 -6.71 -10.93 10.87
CA THR A 39 -7.24 -10.64 9.53
C THR A 39 -7.08 -11.87 8.66
N ASP A 40 -7.75 -11.87 7.52
CA ASP A 40 -7.60 -12.95 6.55
C ASP A 40 -6.28 -12.86 5.80
N TYR A 41 -5.48 -11.84 6.11
CA TYR A 41 -4.20 -11.60 5.43
C TYR A 41 -3.05 -11.78 6.39
N GLU A 42 -1.93 -12.24 5.86
CA GLU A 42 -0.68 -12.30 6.58
C GLU A 42 0.26 -11.26 6.01
N LEU A 43 1.33 -10.96 6.74
CA LEU A 43 2.29 -9.96 6.30
C LEU A 43 2.88 -10.30 4.93
N GLU A 44 3.11 -11.58 4.68
CA GLU A 44 3.66 -12.03 3.41
C GLU A 44 2.66 -11.98 2.25
N ASP A 45 1.38 -11.76 2.55
CA ASP A 45 0.36 -11.55 1.53
C ASP A 45 0.33 -10.11 1.05
N LEU A 46 0.95 -9.21 1.80
CA LEU A 46 1.00 -7.80 1.45
C LEU A 46 2.09 -7.55 0.42
N SER A 47 1.77 -6.76 -0.58
CA SER A 47 2.73 -6.35 -1.59
C SER A 47 2.41 -4.94 -2.04
N TYR A 48 3.33 -4.34 -2.77
CA TYR A 48 3.10 -3.01 -3.29
C TYR A 48 3.75 -2.87 -4.65
N GLU A 49 3.28 -1.87 -5.38
CA GLU A 49 3.81 -1.57 -6.70
C GLU A 49 4.05 -0.07 -6.79
N GLU A 50 5.19 0.31 -7.35
CA GLU A 50 5.52 1.70 -7.63
C GLU A 50 5.07 2.03 -9.04
N CYS A 51 4.35 3.14 -9.18
CA CYS A 51 3.94 3.63 -10.48
C CYS A 51 4.25 5.11 -10.60
N TYR A 52 4.33 5.59 -11.82
CA TYR A 52 4.54 6.99 -12.09
C TYR A 52 3.37 7.50 -12.93
N ARG A 53 2.93 8.69 -12.62
CA ARG A 53 1.88 9.33 -13.40
C ARG A 53 2.29 10.77 -13.72
N PRO A 54 1.78 11.33 -14.83
CA PRO A 54 2.09 12.72 -15.16
C PRO A 54 1.55 13.65 -14.08
N LEU A 55 2.35 14.68 -13.77
CA LEU A 55 1.88 15.74 -12.89
C LEU A 55 0.86 16.58 -13.65
N ARG A 56 -0.21 16.92 -12.99
CA ARG A 56 -1.20 17.82 -13.52
C ARG A 56 -0.99 19.18 -12.89
N SER A 57 -0.77 20.13 -13.72
CA SER A 57 -0.65 21.50 -13.28
C SER A 57 -2.03 22.14 -13.16
#